data_22ccd4ef22bcff8e0d1e00d45c347a0e
#
_entry.id   22ccd4ef22bcff8e0d1e00d45c347a0e
#
_cell.length_a   1.000
_cell.length_b   1.000
_cell.length_c   1.000
_cell.angle_alpha   90.00
_cell.angle_beta   90.00
_cell.angle_gamma   90.00
#
_symmetry.space_group_name_H-M   'P 1'
#
loop_
_entity.id
_entity.type
_entity.pdbx_description
1 polymer ?
#
loop_
_entity_poly.entity_id
_entity_poly.type
_entity_poly.pdbx_seq_one_letter_code
_entity_poly.pdbx_strand_id
1 'polypeptide(L)'
;MGGEKVQDAVLSFAGEIASACEADGTEKSIGSAEFSGNGLSVSIKPYSVKTFKVRLKSSGEDAYQLQYASLPLSYNYKCSSFNEFRGEADFESGYSFAAELLPESLAVNGIPFQLGEKDAANGMTCNGDTIVLPEGKKYNKLYFLAAATDGDYAATFRCGGNKSEVIVPSYTGFVGQWGHSGHTKGYLKDAEVA
;
A
#
# COMPACT_ATOMS: atom_id res chain seq x y z
N MET A 1 -40.85 -6.53 -17.92
CA MET A 1 -39.79 -6.38 -18.94
C MET A 1 -38.83 -7.54 -18.72
N GLY A 2 -38.81 -8.52 -19.60
CA GLY A 2 -37.88 -9.66 -19.53
C GLY A 2 -36.48 -9.19 -19.92
N GLY A 3 -35.54 -9.28 -19.03
CA GLY A 3 -34.15 -9.08 -19.36
C GLY A 3 -33.71 -10.08 -20.43
N GLU A 4 -32.95 -9.64 -21.40
CA GLU A 4 -32.38 -10.54 -22.42
C GLU A 4 -31.41 -11.53 -21.77
N LYS A 5 -31.44 -12.78 -22.22
CA LYS A 5 -30.46 -13.79 -21.81
C LYS A 5 -29.11 -13.43 -22.42
N VAL A 6 -28.12 -13.14 -21.58
CA VAL A 6 -26.74 -13.02 -22.07
C VAL A 6 -26.25 -14.42 -22.44
N GLN A 7 -26.00 -14.63 -23.72
CA GLN A 7 -25.38 -15.86 -24.24
C GLN A 7 -23.90 -15.53 -24.53
N ASP A 8 -23.02 -16.41 -24.15
CA ASP A 8 -21.61 -16.43 -24.54
C ASP A 8 -20.78 -15.19 -24.19
N ALA A 9 -20.94 -14.65 -22.99
CA ALA A 9 -20.02 -13.68 -22.46
C ALA A 9 -18.68 -14.34 -22.12
N VAL A 10 -17.56 -13.69 -22.48
CA VAL A 10 -16.22 -14.16 -22.17
C VAL A 10 -15.58 -13.21 -21.17
N LEU A 11 -15.19 -13.76 -20.02
CA LEU A 11 -14.40 -13.05 -19.02
C LEU A 11 -12.92 -13.29 -19.29
N SER A 12 -12.16 -12.22 -19.59
CA SER A 12 -10.73 -12.32 -19.89
C SER A 12 -9.89 -12.04 -18.64
N PHE A 13 -8.90 -12.88 -18.41
CA PHE A 13 -7.95 -12.80 -17.29
C PHE A 13 -6.59 -12.35 -17.80
N ALA A 14 -5.76 -11.81 -16.89
CA ALA A 14 -4.40 -11.38 -17.22
C ALA A 14 -3.43 -12.53 -17.54
N GLY A 15 -3.77 -13.77 -17.12
CA GLY A 15 -2.98 -14.97 -17.37
C GLY A 15 -3.84 -16.10 -17.92
N GLU A 16 -3.20 -17.14 -18.48
CA GLU A 16 -3.89 -18.35 -18.95
C GLU A 16 -4.56 -19.10 -17.79
N ILE A 17 -5.74 -19.63 -18.05
CA ILE A 17 -6.49 -20.42 -17.09
C ILE A 17 -5.93 -21.85 -17.05
N ALA A 18 -5.57 -22.30 -15.85
CA ALA A 18 -5.17 -23.69 -15.60
C ALA A 18 -6.37 -24.60 -15.30
N SER A 19 -7.37 -24.05 -14.58
CA SER A 19 -8.62 -24.74 -14.28
C SER A 19 -9.71 -23.73 -13.94
N ALA A 20 -10.96 -24.09 -14.23
CA ALA A 20 -12.13 -23.31 -13.84
C ALA A 20 -13.29 -24.26 -13.49
N CYS A 21 -14.10 -23.86 -12.52
CA CYS A 21 -15.35 -24.52 -12.17
C CYS A 21 -16.39 -23.51 -11.70
N GLU A 22 -17.67 -23.85 -11.89
CA GLU A 22 -18.77 -23.09 -11.27
C GLU A 22 -18.85 -23.51 -9.79
N ALA A 23 -19.02 -22.52 -8.90
CA ALA A 23 -19.07 -22.72 -7.47
C ALA A 23 -20.34 -22.13 -6.86
N ASP A 24 -20.73 -22.60 -5.70
CA ASP A 24 -21.80 -21.99 -4.90
C ASP A 24 -21.25 -20.83 -4.05
N GLY A 25 -22.11 -20.18 -3.27
CA GLY A 25 -21.75 -19.07 -2.40
C GLY A 25 -20.82 -19.47 -1.23
N THR A 26 -20.55 -20.77 -1.04
CA THR A 26 -19.59 -21.32 -0.06
C THR A 26 -18.29 -21.82 -0.72
N GLU A 27 -18.06 -21.44 -1.99
CA GLU A 27 -16.91 -21.83 -2.81
C GLU A 27 -16.79 -23.33 -3.11
N LYS A 28 -17.84 -24.10 -2.89
CA LYS A 28 -17.88 -25.51 -3.30
C LYS A 28 -18.16 -25.60 -4.79
N SER A 29 -17.41 -26.45 -5.49
CA SER A 29 -17.63 -26.72 -6.90
C SER A 29 -18.99 -27.40 -7.12
N ILE A 30 -19.80 -26.84 -8.01
CA ILE A 30 -21.13 -27.35 -8.39
C ILE A 30 -21.24 -27.73 -9.86
N GLY A 31 -20.23 -27.37 -10.67
CA GLY A 31 -20.21 -27.69 -12.10
C GLY A 31 -18.87 -27.39 -12.76
N SER A 32 -18.72 -27.84 -13.99
CA SER A 32 -17.59 -27.47 -14.85
C SER A 32 -17.81 -26.07 -15.44
N ALA A 33 -16.74 -25.37 -15.75
CA ALA A 33 -16.77 -24.11 -16.49
C ALA A 33 -15.93 -24.25 -17.76
N GLU A 34 -16.41 -23.73 -18.87
CA GLU A 34 -15.71 -23.75 -20.15
C GLU A 34 -14.73 -22.60 -20.25
N PHE A 35 -13.48 -22.87 -20.61
CA PHE A 35 -12.46 -21.86 -20.80
C PHE A 35 -11.49 -22.23 -21.94
N SER A 36 -10.90 -21.23 -22.52
CA SER A 36 -9.85 -21.37 -23.55
C SER A 36 -8.83 -20.25 -23.40
N GLY A 37 -7.55 -20.61 -23.28
CA GLY A 37 -6.48 -19.65 -23.04
C GLY A 37 -6.71 -18.84 -21.74
N ASN A 38 -6.89 -17.55 -21.86
CA ASN A 38 -7.19 -16.64 -20.75
C ASN A 38 -8.69 -16.27 -20.67
N GLY A 39 -9.55 -16.86 -21.48
CA GLY A 39 -10.97 -16.55 -21.56
C GLY A 39 -11.84 -17.62 -20.90
N LEU A 40 -12.74 -17.22 -20.01
CA LEU A 40 -13.77 -18.03 -19.39
C LEU A 40 -15.12 -17.71 -20.05
N SER A 41 -15.74 -18.73 -20.67
CA SER A 41 -17.06 -18.61 -21.27
C SER A 41 -18.15 -18.72 -20.19
N VAL A 42 -19.04 -17.76 -20.13
CA VAL A 42 -20.11 -17.72 -19.14
C VAL A 42 -21.45 -17.43 -19.79
N SER A 43 -22.50 -18.10 -19.32
CA SER A 43 -23.89 -17.80 -19.69
C SER A 43 -24.68 -17.48 -18.43
N ILE A 44 -25.22 -16.28 -18.34
CA ILE A 44 -25.91 -15.78 -17.15
C ILE A 44 -27.40 -15.57 -17.51
N LYS A 45 -28.28 -16.13 -16.71
CA LYS A 45 -29.72 -15.87 -16.81
C LYS A 45 -30.07 -14.53 -16.19
N PRO A 46 -31.14 -13.86 -16.67
CA PRO A 46 -31.63 -12.66 -16.00
C PRO A 46 -31.86 -12.89 -14.50
N TYR A 47 -31.46 -11.90 -13.69
CA TYR A 47 -31.65 -11.90 -12.23
C TYR A 47 -30.94 -13.08 -11.50
N SER A 48 -29.91 -13.68 -12.12
CA SER A 48 -29.12 -14.74 -11.48
C SER A 48 -27.70 -14.26 -11.19
N VAL A 49 -27.11 -14.82 -10.13
CA VAL A 49 -25.70 -14.68 -9.78
C VAL A 49 -25.00 -16.00 -10.06
N LYS A 50 -23.80 -15.92 -10.62
CA LYS A 50 -22.92 -17.07 -10.81
C LYS A 50 -21.57 -16.78 -10.20
N THR A 51 -21.02 -17.77 -9.52
CA THR A 51 -19.68 -17.73 -8.94
C THR A 51 -18.80 -18.76 -9.66
N PHE A 52 -17.58 -18.35 -9.98
CA PHE A 52 -16.60 -19.21 -10.62
C PHE A 52 -15.32 -19.21 -9.81
N LYS A 53 -14.77 -20.40 -9.60
CA LYS A 53 -13.43 -20.57 -9.04
C LYS A 53 -12.47 -20.83 -10.20
N VAL A 54 -11.54 -19.90 -10.39
CA VAL A 54 -10.57 -19.93 -11.48
C VAL A 54 -9.16 -20.00 -10.92
N ARG A 55 -8.39 -20.96 -11.43
CA ARG A 55 -6.94 -21.04 -11.17
C ARG A 55 -6.22 -20.62 -12.44
N LEU A 56 -5.38 -19.62 -12.37
CA LEU A 56 -4.51 -19.25 -13.46
C LEU A 56 -3.27 -20.14 -13.48
N LYS A 57 -2.73 -20.38 -14.68
CA LYS A 57 -1.40 -21.00 -14.80
C LYS A 57 -0.40 -20.08 -14.09
N SER A 58 0.39 -20.62 -13.21
CA SER A 58 1.58 -19.93 -12.75
C SER A 58 2.48 -19.75 -13.97
N SER A 59 2.71 -18.53 -14.40
CA SER A 59 3.84 -18.23 -15.28
C SER A 59 5.07 -18.58 -14.45
N GLY A 60 5.66 -19.74 -14.74
CA GLY A 60 6.87 -20.18 -14.08
C GLY A 60 7.89 -19.02 -14.09
N GLU A 61 8.54 -18.77 -12.97
CA GLU A 61 9.58 -17.75 -12.73
C GLU A 61 9.17 -16.27 -12.73
N ASP A 62 8.06 -15.87 -13.36
CA ASP A 62 7.53 -14.50 -13.32
C ASP A 62 6.39 -14.34 -12.29
N ALA A 63 6.50 -14.92 -11.10
CA ALA A 63 5.81 -14.33 -9.96
C ALA A 63 6.32 -12.89 -9.87
N TYR A 64 5.44 -11.93 -10.17
CA TYR A 64 5.75 -10.51 -10.13
C TYR A 64 6.40 -10.19 -8.79
N GLN A 65 7.73 -10.27 -8.76
CA GLN A 65 8.48 -9.92 -7.58
C GLN A 65 8.49 -8.40 -7.51
N LEU A 66 7.82 -7.89 -6.51
CA LEU A 66 7.89 -6.47 -6.19
C LEU A 66 9.36 -6.12 -5.98
N GLN A 67 9.90 -5.32 -6.88
CA GLN A 67 11.24 -4.79 -6.74
C GLN A 67 11.13 -3.43 -6.06
N TYR A 68 11.76 -3.32 -4.92
CA TYR A 68 11.87 -2.05 -4.21
C TYR A 68 13.17 -1.36 -4.58
N ALA A 69 13.10 -0.07 -4.81
CA ALA A 69 14.27 0.79 -4.97
C ALA A 69 14.29 1.79 -3.82
N SER A 70 15.37 1.85 -3.09
CA SER A 70 15.57 2.87 -2.08
C SER A 70 15.67 4.25 -2.75
N LEU A 71 14.97 5.21 -2.18
CA LEU A 71 15.00 6.59 -2.61
C LEU A 71 15.71 7.41 -1.52
N PRO A 72 16.93 7.90 -1.80
CA PRO A 72 17.65 8.70 -0.83
C PRO A 72 16.93 10.03 -0.60
N LEU A 73 16.74 10.38 0.65
CA LEU A 73 16.18 11.66 1.08
C LEU A 73 17.28 12.59 1.57
N SER A 74 17.13 13.88 1.31
CA SER A 74 18.00 14.91 1.87
C SER A 74 17.54 15.22 3.29
N TYR A 75 18.04 14.47 4.25
CA TYR A 75 17.69 14.67 5.65
C TYR A 75 18.18 16.04 6.13
N ASN A 76 17.31 16.76 6.81
CA ASN A 76 17.56 18.09 7.34
C ASN A 76 17.13 18.25 8.80
N TYR A 77 16.63 17.17 9.42
CA TYR A 77 16.08 17.20 10.75
C TYR A 77 16.56 16.01 11.58
N LYS A 78 16.96 16.25 12.84
CA LYS A 78 17.38 15.20 13.77
C LYS A 78 16.16 14.74 14.57
N CYS A 79 15.62 13.55 14.22
CA CYS A 79 14.42 13.00 14.84
C CYS A 79 14.71 12.14 16.05
N SER A 80 15.96 11.67 16.23
CA SER A 80 16.35 10.76 17.31
C SER A 80 17.54 11.27 18.10
N SER A 81 17.59 10.91 19.37
CA SER A 81 18.72 11.18 20.26
C SER A 81 18.99 10.00 21.16
N PHE A 82 20.27 9.84 21.55
CA PHE A 82 20.69 8.89 22.57
C PHE A 82 20.30 9.38 23.96
N ASN A 83 20.11 8.46 24.88
CA ASN A 83 19.72 8.77 26.25
C ASN A 83 20.69 9.72 26.98
N GLU A 84 21.97 9.67 26.61
CA GLU A 84 23.00 10.56 27.14
C GLU A 84 22.93 11.98 26.58
N PHE A 85 22.29 12.15 25.40
CA PHE A 85 22.22 13.41 24.65
C PHE A 85 20.77 13.79 24.31
N ARG A 86 19.85 13.64 25.26
CA ARG A 86 18.40 13.84 25.06
C ARG A 86 17.99 15.19 24.48
N GLY A 87 18.78 16.22 24.66
CA GLY A 87 18.48 17.57 24.16
C GLY A 87 18.91 17.83 22.72
N GLU A 88 19.54 16.86 22.03
CA GLU A 88 20.06 17.08 20.67
C GLU A 88 19.05 16.89 19.55
N ALA A 89 17.92 16.29 19.85
CA ALA A 89 16.83 16.12 18.89
C ALA A 89 15.50 16.53 19.52
N ASP A 90 14.66 17.14 18.72
CA ASP A 90 13.29 17.54 19.09
C ASP A 90 12.36 17.20 17.94
N PHE A 91 11.72 16.05 18.01
CA PHE A 91 10.77 15.65 16.99
C PHE A 91 9.43 16.33 17.21
N GLU A 92 8.96 16.40 18.46
CA GLU A 92 7.72 17.07 18.84
C GLU A 92 7.79 17.50 20.32
N SER A 93 7.68 18.78 20.60
CA SER A 93 7.53 19.33 21.96
C SER A 93 8.58 18.82 22.97
N GLY A 94 9.83 18.69 22.57
CA GLY A 94 10.92 18.16 23.39
C GLY A 94 11.02 16.63 23.41
N TYR A 95 10.19 15.91 22.62
CA TYR A 95 10.29 14.46 22.48
C TYR A 95 11.03 14.08 21.22
N SER A 96 11.81 13.02 21.29
CA SER A 96 12.52 12.43 20.16
C SER A 96 12.43 10.92 20.19
N PHE A 97 12.71 10.26 19.08
CA PHE A 97 12.86 8.81 19.07
C PHE A 97 14.11 8.41 19.86
N ALA A 98 14.00 7.35 20.67
CA ALA A 98 15.15 6.77 21.34
C ALA A 98 16.07 6.10 20.32
N ALA A 99 17.23 6.68 20.10
CA ALA A 99 18.19 6.22 19.10
C ALA A 99 18.65 4.77 19.32
N GLU A 100 18.73 4.34 20.59
CA GLU A 100 19.08 2.98 20.98
C GLU A 100 18.07 1.94 20.46
N LEU A 101 16.80 2.33 20.36
CA LEU A 101 15.71 1.43 19.97
C LEU A 101 15.45 1.43 18.47
N LEU A 102 15.99 2.39 17.73
CA LEU A 102 15.80 2.43 16.28
C LEU A 102 16.64 1.35 15.60
N PRO A 103 16.05 0.50 14.75
CA PRO A 103 16.82 -0.40 13.91
C PRO A 103 17.55 0.37 12.79
N GLU A 104 18.51 -0.24 12.13
CA GLU A 104 19.11 0.33 10.91
C GLU A 104 18.17 0.23 9.70
N SER A 105 17.36 -0.80 9.68
CA SER A 105 16.35 -1.04 8.66
C SER A 105 15.07 -1.55 9.30
N LEU A 106 13.96 -1.25 8.67
CA LEU A 106 12.63 -1.63 9.10
C LEU A 106 11.87 -2.24 7.93
N ALA A 107 11.15 -3.33 8.15
CA ALA A 107 10.20 -3.86 7.17
C ALA A 107 8.79 -3.72 7.71
N VAL A 108 7.95 -3.02 6.96
CA VAL A 108 6.52 -2.85 7.27
C VAL A 108 5.71 -3.51 6.16
N ASN A 109 4.93 -4.52 6.49
CA ASN A 109 4.14 -5.30 5.52
C ASN A 109 4.98 -5.81 4.31
N GLY A 110 6.22 -6.21 4.57
CA GLY A 110 7.13 -6.69 3.54
C GLY A 110 7.81 -5.59 2.71
N ILE A 111 7.55 -4.32 3.00
CA ILE A 111 8.18 -3.17 2.35
C ILE A 111 9.42 -2.79 3.18
N PRO A 112 10.63 -2.84 2.59
CA PRO A 112 11.84 -2.48 3.31
C PRO A 112 12.04 -0.97 3.34
N PHE A 113 12.38 -0.45 4.52
CA PHE A 113 12.79 0.94 4.73
C PHE A 113 14.18 0.96 5.36
N GLN A 114 15.05 1.80 4.84
CA GLN A 114 16.33 2.10 5.45
C GLN A 114 16.22 3.41 6.18
N LEU A 115 16.52 3.39 7.47
CA LEU A 115 16.52 4.59 8.31
C LEU A 115 17.84 5.33 8.17
N GLY A 116 17.81 6.64 8.43
CA GLY A 116 19.01 7.46 8.48
C GLY A 116 19.88 7.15 9.71
N GLU A 117 21.07 7.71 9.73
CA GLU A 117 22.01 7.56 10.85
C GLU A 117 21.43 8.14 12.14
N LYS A 118 21.57 7.38 13.23
CA LYS A 118 20.95 7.72 14.52
C LYS A 118 21.50 9.00 15.15
N ASP A 119 22.72 9.36 14.77
CA ASP A 119 23.52 10.47 15.37
C ASP A 119 23.54 11.72 14.49
N ALA A 120 22.84 11.68 13.37
CA ALA A 120 22.79 12.76 12.39
C ALA A 120 21.35 13.18 12.09
N ALA A 121 21.19 14.10 11.15
CA ALA A 121 19.88 14.36 10.56
C ALA A 121 19.36 13.07 9.91
N ASN A 122 18.23 12.57 10.34
CA ASN A 122 17.64 11.30 9.91
C ASN A 122 16.15 11.40 9.57
N GLY A 123 15.66 12.61 9.50
CA GLY A 123 14.33 12.97 9.01
C GLY A 123 14.40 14.11 8.02
N MET A 124 13.34 14.24 7.24
CA MET A 124 13.13 15.34 6.31
C MET A 124 11.82 16.04 6.66
N THR A 125 11.89 17.31 6.97
CA THR A 125 10.70 18.13 7.14
C THR A 125 10.11 18.45 5.78
N CYS A 126 8.83 18.16 5.59
CA CYS A 126 8.12 18.40 4.33
C CYS A 126 7.65 19.84 4.23
N ASN A 127 8.34 20.66 3.44
CA ASN A 127 8.03 22.08 3.25
C ASN A 127 7.95 22.45 1.77
N GLY A 128 7.31 21.61 0.96
CA GLY A 128 7.21 21.81 -0.48
C GLY A 128 8.43 21.31 -1.25
N ASP A 129 9.22 20.45 -0.66
CA ASP A 129 10.43 19.89 -1.25
C ASP A 129 10.11 18.99 -2.45
N THR A 130 11.05 18.95 -3.38
CA THR A 130 10.97 18.08 -4.55
C THR A 130 11.94 16.91 -4.40
N ILE A 131 11.40 15.70 -4.48
CA ILE A 131 12.18 14.46 -4.49
C ILE A 131 12.30 13.99 -5.93
N VAL A 132 13.52 13.88 -6.43
CA VAL A 132 13.79 13.43 -7.81
C VAL A 132 13.84 11.89 -7.82
N LEU A 133 12.97 11.29 -8.63
CA LEU A 133 12.99 9.84 -8.83
C LEU A 133 14.14 9.44 -9.77
N PRO A 134 14.80 8.29 -9.53
CA PRO A 134 15.85 7.79 -10.41
C PRO A 134 15.35 7.62 -11.85
N GLU A 135 16.13 8.07 -12.79
CA GLU A 135 15.81 7.99 -14.23
C GLU A 135 15.86 6.55 -14.76
N GLY A 136 15.21 6.33 -15.91
CA GLY A 136 15.25 5.06 -16.63
C GLY A 136 14.38 3.94 -16.05
N LYS A 137 13.64 4.18 -14.97
CA LYS A 137 12.71 3.22 -14.39
C LYS A 137 11.31 3.80 -14.33
N LYS A 138 10.30 2.92 -14.43
CA LYS A 138 8.90 3.27 -14.19
C LYS A 138 8.52 2.77 -12.80
N TYR A 139 7.97 3.66 -12.00
CA TYR A 139 7.48 3.35 -10.66
C TYR A 139 5.95 3.40 -10.67
N ASN A 140 5.31 2.46 -10.02
CA ASN A 140 3.85 2.41 -9.88
C ASN A 140 3.37 2.82 -8.48
N LYS A 141 4.25 2.75 -7.47
CA LYS A 141 3.97 3.16 -6.11
C LYS A 141 5.19 3.78 -5.45
N LEU A 142 4.94 4.72 -4.54
CA LEU A 142 5.91 5.29 -3.61
C LEU A 142 5.43 5.01 -2.19
N TYR A 143 6.35 4.57 -1.33
CA TYR A 143 6.09 4.31 0.07
C TYR A 143 6.93 5.25 0.92
N PHE A 144 6.30 5.85 1.92
CA PHE A 144 6.93 6.77 2.84
C PHE A 144 6.68 6.34 4.28
N LEU A 145 7.69 6.42 5.12
CA LEU A 145 7.50 6.49 6.57
C LEU A 145 7.34 7.97 6.92
N ALA A 146 6.18 8.32 7.44
CA ALA A 146 5.87 9.70 7.77
C ALA A 146 5.12 9.77 9.09
N ALA A 147 5.29 10.87 9.80
CA ALA A 147 4.52 11.21 10.98
C ALA A 147 4.32 12.73 11.03
N ALA A 148 3.22 13.16 11.59
CA ALA A 148 2.96 14.57 11.82
C ALA A 148 3.27 14.94 13.28
N THR A 149 3.66 16.19 13.49
CA THR A 149 3.79 16.83 14.79
C THR A 149 2.63 17.79 15.02
N ASP A 150 2.30 18.06 16.27
CA ASP A 150 1.21 19.00 16.66
C ASP A 150 -0.18 18.61 16.13
N GLY A 151 -0.45 17.31 16.01
CA GLY A 151 -1.72 16.77 15.53
C GLY A 151 -1.63 16.16 14.12
N ASP A 152 -2.77 15.68 13.62
CA ASP A 152 -2.85 15.09 12.28
C ASP A 152 -2.71 16.15 11.20
N TYR A 153 -2.01 15.81 10.12
CA TYR A 153 -1.73 16.74 9.03
C TYR A 153 -2.22 16.22 7.68
N ALA A 154 -2.97 17.05 6.96
CA ALA A 154 -3.37 16.76 5.58
C ALA A 154 -2.23 17.09 4.62
N ALA A 155 -1.43 16.09 4.29
CA ALA A 155 -0.31 16.23 3.37
C ALA A 155 -0.76 16.15 1.91
N THR A 156 -0.16 16.98 1.06
CA THR A 156 -0.38 16.96 -0.38
C THR A 156 0.87 16.48 -1.09
N PHE A 157 0.75 15.40 -1.84
CA PHE A 157 1.80 14.88 -2.72
C PHE A 157 1.45 15.18 -4.18
N ARG A 158 2.46 15.56 -4.96
CA ARG A 158 2.32 15.79 -6.41
C ARG A 158 3.34 14.96 -7.16
N CYS A 159 2.88 14.19 -8.14
CA CYS A 159 3.74 13.38 -8.98
C CYS A 159 3.19 13.33 -10.41
N GLY A 160 4.02 13.71 -11.39
CA GLY A 160 3.64 13.65 -12.80
C GLY A 160 2.33 14.37 -13.15
N GLY A 161 2.03 15.49 -12.48
CA GLY A 161 0.78 16.25 -12.66
C GLY A 161 -0.40 15.74 -11.83
N ASN A 162 -0.30 14.59 -11.20
CA ASN A 162 -1.31 14.08 -10.26
C ASN A 162 -1.12 14.67 -8.87
N LYS A 163 -2.23 14.93 -8.18
CA LYS A 163 -2.27 15.39 -6.80
C LYS A 163 -2.95 14.31 -5.94
N SER A 164 -2.32 13.95 -4.84
CA SER A 164 -2.89 13.06 -3.83
C SER A 164 -2.87 13.76 -2.48
N GLU A 165 -3.95 13.68 -1.74
CA GLU A 165 -4.07 14.17 -0.37
C GLU A 165 -4.15 12.98 0.57
N VAL A 166 -3.29 12.97 1.59
CA VAL A 166 -3.17 11.89 2.58
C VAL A 166 -3.13 12.52 3.96
N ILE A 167 -3.87 11.96 4.89
CA ILE A 167 -3.77 12.34 6.30
C ILE A 167 -2.59 11.59 6.92
N VAL A 168 -1.60 12.35 7.37
CA VAL A 168 -0.48 11.83 8.14
C VAL A 168 -0.82 11.99 9.63
N PRO A 169 -0.87 10.89 10.40
CA PRO A 169 -1.28 10.96 11.79
C PRO A 169 -0.20 11.59 12.67
N SER A 170 -0.67 12.14 13.78
CA SER A 170 0.20 12.63 14.83
C SER A 170 1.06 11.51 15.42
N TYR A 171 2.33 11.81 15.61
CA TYR A 171 3.29 10.91 16.25
C TYR A 171 2.89 10.55 17.70
N THR A 172 2.37 11.51 18.44
CA THR A 172 1.95 11.33 19.84
C THR A 172 0.53 10.79 20.00
N GLY A 173 -0.13 10.45 18.89
CA GLY A 173 -1.47 9.88 18.91
C GLY A 173 -1.55 8.58 19.72
N PHE A 174 -2.60 8.43 20.50
CA PHE A 174 -2.85 7.19 21.24
C PHE A 174 -3.22 6.05 20.30
N VAL A 175 -2.69 4.87 20.55
CA VAL A 175 -3.13 3.65 19.87
C VAL A 175 -4.66 3.50 20.08
N GLY A 176 -5.40 3.44 18.98
CA GLY A 176 -6.87 3.38 19.01
C GLY A 176 -7.58 4.71 18.79
N GLN A 177 -6.91 5.85 18.83
CA GLN A 177 -7.53 7.13 18.47
C GLN A 177 -7.89 7.21 16.98
N TRP A 178 -7.32 6.33 16.15
CA TRP A 178 -7.60 6.23 14.72
C TRP A 178 -9.05 5.86 14.37
N GLY A 179 -9.85 5.49 15.33
CA GLY A 179 -11.31 5.38 15.20
C GLY A 179 -12.06 6.66 15.53
N HIS A 180 -11.37 7.70 15.93
CA HIS A 180 -11.95 8.98 16.27
C HIS A 180 -12.41 9.75 15.02
N SER A 181 -13.32 10.71 15.19
CA SER A 181 -13.89 11.47 14.07
C SER A 181 -12.88 12.23 13.20
N GLY A 182 -11.67 12.48 13.71
CA GLY A 182 -10.56 13.06 12.95
C GLY A 182 -9.83 12.07 12.02
N HIS A 183 -10.00 10.77 12.24
CA HIS A 183 -9.36 9.73 11.43
C HIS A 183 -10.37 9.09 10.50
N THR A 184 -10.08 9.09 9.22
CA THR A 184 -10.95 8.45 8.24
C THR A 184 -10.77 6.93 8.27
N LYS A 185 -11.86 6.18 8.07
CA LYS A 185 -11.78 4.72 7.93
C LYS A 185 -10.86 4.29 6.77
N GLY A 186 -10.73 5.15 5.76
CA GLY A 186 -9.80 4.93 4.65
C GLY A 186 -8.35 4.89 5.10
N TYR A 187 -7.96 5.77 6.00
CA TYR A 187 -6.60 5.78 6.56
C TYR A 187 -6.27 4.46 7.29
N LEU A 188 -7.15 4.00 8.18
CA LEU A 188 -6.95 2.72 8.87
C LEU A 188 -6.88 1.55 7.90
N LYS A 189 -7.74 1.56 6.89
CA LYS A 189 -7.74 0.53 5.85
C LYS A 189 -6.44 0.54 5.05
N ASP A 190 -5.93 1.71 4.71
CA ASP A 190 -4.68 1.84 3.96
C ASP A 190 -3.47 1.45 4.83
N ALA A 191 -3.53 1.69 6.14
CA ALA A 191 -2.52 1.24 7.09
C ALA A 191 -2.53 -0.29 7.29
N GLU A 192 -3.69 -0.94 7.17
CA GLU A 192 -3.82 -2.40 7.24
C GLU A 192 -3.40 -3.09 5.93
N VAL A 193 -3.45 -2.39 4.82
CA VAL A 193 -3.19 -2.94 3.47
C VAL A 193 -1.79 -2.56 2.96
N ALA A 194 -1.13 -1.58 3.58
CA ALA A 194 0.18 -1.08 3.18
C ALA A 194 1.33 -2.05 3.49
#